data_6b632d8ceeddf6287107b65e5180aa3f
#
_entry.id   6b632d8ceeddf6287107b65e5180aa3f
#
_cell.length_a   1.000
_cell.length_b   1.000
_cell.length_c   1.000
_cell.angle_alpha   90.00
_cell.angle_beta   90.00
_cell.angle_gamma   90.00
#
_symmetry.space_group_name_H-M   'P 1'
#
loop_
_entity.id
_entity.type
_entity.pdbx_description
1 polymer ?
#
loop_
_entity_poly.entity_id
_entity_poly.type
_entity_poly.pdbx_seq_one_letter_code
_entity_poly.pdbx_strand_id
1 'polypeptide(L)'
;MKRIRHIVGAGSAMGMVACAVLWVAGATSVAQAAKRTDVVVSAPRELAPYPFALVAVGQKDGNDTAVIQLRLSDLGFWVQNIDGKFDLTTKQAVMAYQKYVGISATGRVDAKTAAALAMAQFPAAGKASRGDVVQVDKKKQLAFVMREGITVMALNVSTGNDKPYEEPDANTPGEMLKGVALTREGKFRVQRRRSDGWWDGDMGPIYRPIYFDGGIAFHGSAVVPAYPASHGCIRVSVPAMDMLWEIGVLEFDARVWVY
;
A
#
# COMPACT_ATOMS: atom_id res chain seq x y z
N MET A 1 89.93 11.07 8.26
CA MET A 1 90.76 10.47 7.19
C MET A 1 89.97 10.44 5.90
N LYS A 2 90.60 11.06 4.87
CA LYS A 2 90.38 10.95 3.40
C LYS A 2 89.00 11.29 2.86
N ARG A 3 88.77 12.49 2.27
CA ARG A 3 89.15 12.99 0.94
C ARG A 3 88.43 12.19 -0.17
N ILE A 4 87.75 12.73 -1.17
CA ILE A 4 87.91 13.76 -2.21
C ILE A 4 86.88 13.34 -3.27
N ARG A 5 86.26 14.04 -4.12
CA ARG A 5 86.30 15.26 -4.97
C ARG A 5 85.03 15.35 -5.85
N HIS A 6 84.64 16.54 -6.03
CA HIS A 6 84.01 17.20 -7.18
C HIS A 6 83.88 16.48 -8.52
N ILE A 7 82.77 16.72 -9.18
CA ILE A 7 82.77 17.38 -10.51
C ILE A 7 81.42 18.07 -10.77
N VAL A 8 81.60 19.28 -11.38
CA VAL A 8 80.60 20.28 -11.76
C VAL A 8 79.96 19.88 -13.10
N GLY A 9 78.75 20.18 -13.31
CA GLY A 9 78.07 20.21 -14.63
C GLY A 9 76.87 21.12 -14.61
N ALA A 10 76.98 22.25 -15.27
CA ALA A 10 75.95 23.28 -15.46
C ALA A 10 74.89 22.83 -16.48
N GLY A 11 73.71 23.32 -16.33
CA GLY A 11 72.72 23.22 -17.41
C GLY A 11 71.30 23.58 -17.06
N SER A 12 70.93 24.82 -17.35
CA SER A 12 69.65 25.32 -17.84
C SER A 12 68.36 25.27 -16.92
N ALA A 13 67.97 26.45 -16.58
CA ALA A 13 66.65 26.84 -16.07
C ALA A 13 65.55 26.49 -17.07
N MET A 14 64.52 25.84 -16.58
CA MET A 14 63.21 25.84 -17.24
C MET A 14 62.14 25.87 -16.18
N GLY A 15 61.35 26.94 -16.18
CA GLY A 15 60.32 27.24 -15.19
C GLY A 15 59.22 26.19 -15.19
N MET A 16 58.94 25.66 -14.02
CA MET A 16 57.67 24.93 -13.79
C MET A 16 56.69 25.86 -13.14
N VAL A 17 55.66 26.19 -13.91
CA VAL A 17 54.40 26.77 -13.42
C VAL A 17 53.69 25.72 -12.57
N ALA A 18 53.63 25.95 -11.28
CA ALA A 18 52.83 25.12 -10.38
C ALA A 18 51.34 25.43 -10.59
N CYS A 19 50.65 24.59 -11.34
CA CYS A 19 49.19 24.54 -11.36
C CYS A 19 48.71 23.88 -10.07
N ALA A 20 48.24 24.69 -9.13
CA ALA A 20 47.48 24.21 -7.98
C ALA A 20 46.12 23.69 -8.48
N VAL A 21 45.98 22.38 -8.58
CA VAL A 21 44.66 21.73 -8.81
C VAL A 21 43.90 21.73 -7.48
N LEU A 22 42.97 22.67 -7.33
CA LEU A 22 41.96 22.64 -6.30
C LEU A 22 41.00 21.44 -6.56
N TRP A 23 41.17 20.39 -5.81
CA TRP A 23 40.15 19.35 -5.70
C TRP A 23 38.95 19.90 -4.95
N VAL A 24 37.93 20.35 -5.69
CA VAL A 24 36.60 20.54 -5.14
C VAL A 24 36.00 19.15 -5.01
N ALA A 25 35.97 18.63 -3.78
CA ALA A 25 35.22 17.44 -3.46
C ALA A 25 33.72 17.76 -3.58
N GLY A 26 33.21 17.64 -4.79
CA GLY A 26 31.74 17.62 -5.02
C GLY A 26 31.16 16.35 -4.43
N ALA A 27 30.60 16.46 -3.24
CA ALA A 27 29.73 15.42 -2.71
C ALA A 27 28.46 15.34 -3.58
N THR A 28 28.51 14.55 -4.64
CA THR A 28 27.29 14.12 -5.33
C THR A 28 26.55 13.17 -4.41
N SER A 29 25.55 13.69 -3.70
CA SER A 29 24.55 12.84 -3.08
C SER A 29 23.82 12.10 -4.20
N VAL A 30 24.19 10.85 -4.43
CA VAL A 30 23.40 9.93 -5.23
C VAL A 30 22.12 9.65 -4.41
N ALA A 31 21.10 10.44 -4.67
CA ALA A 31 19.75 10.09 -4.23
C ALA A 31 19.44 8.73 -4.87
N GLN A 32 19.49 7.70 -4.05
CA GLN A 32 19.10 6.35 -4.44
C GLN A 32 17.61 6.41 -4.72
N ALA A 33 17.24 6.58 -6.00
CA ALA A 33 15.87 6.42 -6.45
C ALA A 33 15.48 4.97 -6.14
N ALA A 34 14.65 4.80 -5.10
CA ALA A 34 14.07 3.52 -4.80
C ALA A 34 13.43 2.98 -6.09
N LYS A 35 13.83 1.79 -6.52
CA LYS A 35 13.22 1.10 -7.67
C LYS A 35 11.71 1.04 -7.40
N ARG A 36 10.94 1.86 -8.09
CA ARG A 36 9.51 1.63 -8.23
C ARG A 36 9.37 0.27 -8.89
N THR A 37 8.72 -0.65 -8.22
CA THR A 37 8.27 -1.88 -8.85
C THR A 37 7.27 -1.43 -9.91
N ASP A 38 7.64 -1.54 -11.19
CA ASP A 38 6.78 -1.12 -12.30
C ASP A 38 5.56 -2.04 -12.32
N VAL A 39 4.48 -1.55 -11.73
CA VAL A 39 3.17 -2.19 -11.88
C VAL A 39 2.77 -1.98 -13.35
N VAL A 40 2.76 -3.05 -14.12
CA VAL A 40 2.32 -3.00 -15.52
C VAL A 40 0.85 -2.58 -15.54
N VAL A 41 0.60 -1.36 -16.00
CA VAL A 41 -0.74 -0.80 -16.14
C VAL A 41 -1.26 -1.22 -17.51
N SER A 42 -2.17 -2.19 -17.54
CA SER A 42 -2.93 -2.54 -18.74
C SER A 42 -4.37 -2.09 -18.62
N ALA A 43 -4.98 -1.68 -19.73
CA ALA A 43 -6.40 -1.35 -19.74
C ALA A 43 -7.23 -2.53 -19.19
N PRO A 44 -8.32 -2.26 -18.46
CA PRO A 44 -9.21 -3.31 -17.97
C PRO A 44 -9.67 -4.16 -19.17
N ARG A 45 -9.27 -5.42 -19.17
CA ARG A 45 -9.70 -6.36 -20.20
C ARG A 45 -10.94 -7.08 -19.70
N GLU A 46 -11.94 -7.18 -20.54
CA GLU A 46 -13.05 -8.08 -20.29
C GLU A 46 -12.51 -9.51 -20.15
N LEU A 47 -12.87 -10.16 -19.06
CA LEU A 47 -12.49 -11.53 -18.77
C LEU A 47 -13.60 -12.45 -19.30
N ALA A 48 -13.22 -13.56 -19.89
CA ALA A 48 -14.18 -14.63 -20.13
C ALA A 48 -14.73 -15.15 -18.79
N PRO A 49 -16.00 -15.57 -18.74
CA PRO A 49 -16.48 -16.37 -17.62
C PRO A 49 -15.53 -17.54 -17.38
N TYR A 50 -15.35 -17.96 -16.14
CA TYR A 50 -14.49 -19.09 -15.86
C TYR A 50 -15.10 -20.35 -16.50
N PRO A 51 -14.33 -21.15 -17.25
CA PRO A 51 -14.89 -22.21 -18.09
C PRO A 51 -15.50 -23.36 -17.30
N PHE A 52 -15.26 -23.43 -15.99
CA PHE A 52 -15.76 -24.45 -15.09
C PHE A 52 -16.45 -23.84 -13.87
N ALA A 53 -17.31 -24.61 -13.22
CA ALA A 53 -17.87 -24.21 -11.94
C ALA A 53 -16.75 -24.11 -10.88
N LEU A 54 -16.65 -22.98 -10.21
CA LEU A 54 -15.72 -22.83 -9.10
C LEU A 54 -16.26 -23.53 -7.85
N VAL A 55 -15.35 -24.14 -7.10
CA VAL A 55 -15.71 -24.88 -5.88
C VAL A 55 -15.90 -23.93 -4.71
N ALA A 56 -16.94 -24.19 -3.92
CA ALA A 56 -17.23 -23.47 -2.68
C ALA A 56 -16.28 -23.94 -1.56
N VAL A 57 -15.04 -23.51 -1.59
CA VAL A 57 -13.98 -23.97 -0.67
C VAL A 57 -14.19 -23.56 0.78
N GLY A 58 -15.11 -22.64 1.06
CA GLY A 58 -15.26 -22.07 2.39
C GLY A 58 -14.03 -21.24 2.77
N GLN A 59 -13.21 -21.80 3.65
CA GLN A 59 -11.89 -21.29 4.05
C GLN A 59 -10.86 -22.44 4.13
N LYS A 60 -10.98 -23.43 3.26
CA LYS A 60 -10.07 -24.58 3.24
C LYS A 60 -8.92 -24.33 2.28
N ASP A 61 -7.76 -24.86 2.60
CA ASP A 61 -6.61 -24.93 1.71
C ASP A 61 -6.81 -25.96 0.60
N GLY A 62 -6.08 -25.82 -0.49
CA GLY A 62 -6.05 -26.78 -1.59
C GLY A 62 -6.01 -26.14 -2.98
N ASN A 63 -5.96 -26.97 -4.01
CA ASN A 63 -5.89 -26.54 -5.41
C ASN A 63 -7.07 -25.67 -5.82
N ASP A 64 -8.27 -25.98 -5.35
CA ASP A 64 -9.46 -25.17 -5.62
C ASP A 64 -9.33 -23.76 -5.03
N THR A 65 -8.65 -23.63 -3.89
CA THR A 65 -8.34 -22.33 -3.31
C THR A 65 -7.32 -21.55 -4.14
N ALA A 66 -6.31 -22.22 -4.71
CA ALA A 66 -5.39 -21.56 -5.66
C ALA A 66 -6.15 -21.02 -6.90
N VAL A 67 -7.13 -21.76 -7.39
CA VAL A 67 -8.00 -21.29 -8.48
C VAL A 67 -8.83 -20.07 -8.08
N ILE A 68 -9.38 -20.05 -6.86
CA ILE A 68 -10.09 -18.88 -6.32
C ILE A 68 -9.14 -17.68 -6.18
N GLN A 69 -7.92 -17.87 -5.66
CA GLN A 69 -6.92 -16.82 -5.55
C GLN A 69 -6.54 -16.23 -6.91
N LEU A 70 -6.31 -17.09 -7.91
CA LEU A 70 -6.03 -16.66 -9.28
C LEU A 70 -7.19 -15.83 -9.83
N ARG A 71 -8.43 -16.30 -9.67
CA ARG A 71 -9.61 -15.60 -10.17
C ARG A 71 -9.81 -14.24 -9.48
N LEU A 72 -9.60 -14.16 -8.16
CA LEU A 72 -9.62 -12.89 -7.43
C LEU A 72 -8.56 -11.92 -7.96
N SER A 73 -7.35 -12.40 -8.21
CA SER A 73 -6.26 -11.62 -8.79
C SER A 73 -6.60 -11.10 -10.19
N ASP A 74 -7.13 -11.95 -11.08
CA ASP A 74 -7.58 -11.57 -12.42
C ASP A 74 -8.65 -10.47 -12.38
N LEU A 75 -9.52 -10.52 -11.37
CA LEU A 75 -10.56 -9.52 -11.11
C LEU A 75 -10.04 -8.28 -10.37
N GLY A 76 -8.73 -8.20 -10.12
CA GLY A 76 -8.07 -7.07 -9.49
C GLY A 76 -8.23 -7.00 -7.97
N PHE A 77 -8.65 -8.08 -7.30
CA PHE A 77 -8.67 -8.15 -5.83
C PHE A 77 -7.33 -8.69 -5.33
N TRP A 78 -6.65 -7.90 -4.52
CA TRP A 78 -5.29 -8.23 -4.12
C TRP A 78 -5.22 -9.44 -3.18
N VAL A 79 -4.45 -10.43 -3.58
CA VAL A 79 -3.97 -11.55 -2.78
C VAL A 79 -2.44 -11.53 -2.76
N GLN A 80 -1.83 -11.93 -1.65
CA GLN A 80 -0.37 -11.93 -1.55
C GLN A 80 0.26 -13.06 -2.37
N ASN A 81 -0.31 -14.26 -2.28
CA ASN A 81 0.19 -15.45 -2.96
C ASN A 81 -0.95 -16.24 -3.59
N ILE A 82 -0.66 -16.89 -4.71
CA ILE A 82 -1.55 -17.85 -5.36
C ILE A 82 -0.94 -19.25 -5.09
N ASP A 83 -1.14 -19.75 -3.88
CA ASP A 83 -0.46 -20.96 -3.36
C ASP A 83 -1.45 -22.01 -2.82
N GLY A 84 -2.74 -21.71 -2.87
CA GLY A 84 -3.79 -22.59 -2.36
C GLY A 84 -3.97 -22.54 -0.84
N LYS A 85 -3.26 -21.68 -0.10
CA LYS A 85 -3.50 -21.48 1.33
C LYS A 85 -4.55 -20.41 1.55
N PHE A 86 -5.59 -20.72 2.30
CA PHE A 86 -6.64 -19.74 2.64
C PHE A 86 -6.18 -18.86 3.81
N ASP A 87 -5.22 -18.03 3.54
CA ASP A 87 -4.61 -17.11 4.51
C ASP A 87 -5.44 -15.83 4.74
N LEU A 88 -4.88 -14.91 5.56
CA LEU A 88 -5.50 -13.63 5.84
C LEU A 88 -5.74 -12.81 4.56
N THR A 89 -4.78 -12.81 3.63
CA THR A 89 -4.87 -12.00 2.41
C THR A 89 -5.93 -12.54 1.46
N THR A 90 -6.04 -13.85 1.34
CA THR A 90 -7.14 -14.53 0.61
C THR A 90 -8.50 -14.19 1.22
N LYS A 91 -8.64 -14.28 2.56
CA LYS A 91 -9.86 -13.89 3.26
C LYS A 91 -10.25 -12.43 2.99
N GLN A 92 -9.29 -11.51 3.04
CA GLN A 92 -9.52 -10.08 2.79
C GLN A 92 -9.90 -9.82 1.32
N ALA A 93 -9.29 -10.51 0.36
CA ALA A 93 -9.64 -10.42 -1.05
C ALA A 93 -11.06 -10.95 -1.34
N VAL A 94 -11.43 -12.08 -0.76
CA VAL A 94 -12.81 -12.62 -0.83
C VAL A 94 -13.81 -11.61 -0.28
N MET A 95 -13.51 -11.03 0.88
CA MET A 95 -14.35 -10.02 1.52
C MET A 95 -14.48 -8.76 0.65
N ALA A 96 -13.39 -8.31 0.04
CA ALA A 96 -13.39 -7.18 -0.90
C ALA A 96 -14.27 -7.48 -2.13
N TYR A 97 -14.12 -8.66 -2.73
CA TYR A 97 -14.95 -9.09 -3.85
C TYR A 97 -16.44 -9.13 -3.48
N GLN A 98 -16.79 -9.76 -2.37
CA GLN A 98 -18.16 -9.85 -1.89
C GLN A 98 -18.81 -8.46 -1.71
N LYS A 99 -18.07 -7.51 -1.12
CA LYS A 99 -18.50 -6.11 -1.00
C LYS A 99 -18.68 -5.44 -2.36
N TYR A 100 -17.75 -5.68 -3.27
CA TYR A 100 -17.78 -5.09 -4.60
C TYR A 100 -19.03 -5.48 -5.39
N VAL A 101 -19.38 -6.77 -5.34
CA VAL A 101 -20.57 -7.30 -6.04
C VAL A 101 -21.86 -7.23 -5.21
N GLY A 102 -21.81 -6.72 -3.98
CA GLY A 102 -22.98 -6.48 -3.14
C GLY A 102 -23.60 -7.74 -2.51
N ILE A 103 -22.79 -8.75 -2.21
CA ILE A 103 -23.23 -9.93 -1.44
C ILE A 103 -22.64 -9.91 -0.03
N SER A 104 -23.15 -10.79 0.87
CA SER A 104 -22.67 -10.84 2.26
C SER A 104 -21.16 -11.02 2.36
N ALA A 105 -20.47 -10.06 2.96
CA ALA A 105 -19.01 -10.02 3.04
C ALA A 105 -18.50 -10.88 4.22
N THR A 106 -18.61 -12.19 4.07
CA THR A 106 -18.22 -13.17 5.10
C THR A 106 -16.74 -13.50 5.10
N GLY A 107 -16.04 -13.22 4.01
CA GLY A 107 -14.66 -13.66 3.79
C GLY A 107 -14.56 -15.19 3.62
N ARG A 108 -15.65 -15.88 3.24
CA ARG A 108 -15.72 -17.32 2.94
C ARG A 108 -16.21 -17.50 1.52
N VAL A 109 -15.70 -18.47 0.82
CA VAL A 109 -16.17 -18.84 -0.53
C VAL A 109 -17.28 -19.87 -0.40
N ASP A 110 -18.51 -19.41 -0.22
CA ASP A 110 -19.72 -20.22 -0.30
C ASP A 110 -20.15 -20.43 -1.77
N ALA A 111 -21.21 -21.20 -1.99
CA ALA A 111 -21.73 -21.48 -3.34
C ALA A 111 -22.10 -20.20 -4.11
N LYS A 112 -22.69 -19.20 -3.42
CA LYS A 112 -23.04 -17.91 -4.03
C LYS A 112 -21.80 -17.13 -4.46
N THR A 113 -20.78 -17.09 -3.61
CA THR A 113 -19.51 -16.44 -3.91
C THR A 113 -18.78 -17.13 -5.05
N ALA A 114 -18.70 -18.48 -5.03
CA ALA A 114 -18.06 -19.27 -6.10
C ALA A 114 -18.75 -19.03 -7.45
N ALA A 115 -20.09 -19.07 -7.49
CA ALA A 115 -20.85 -18.80 -8.71
C ALA A 115 -20.63 -17.36 -9.21
N ALA A 116 -20.64 -16.37 -8.33
CA ALA A 116 -20.40 -14.97 -8.69
C ALA A 116 -18.98 -14.77 -9.26
N LEU A 117 -17.96 -15.39 -8.65
CA LEU A 117 -16.57 -15.35 -9.15
C LEU A 117 -16.44 -15.99 -10.54
N ALA A 118 -17.11 -17.13 -10.78
CA ALA A 118 -17.08 -17.81 -12.08
C ALA A 118 -17.68 -16.93 -13.19
N MET A 119 -18.76 -16.22 -12.90
CA MET A 119 -19.50 -15.41 -13.88
C MET A 119 -18.97 -13.98 -14.05
N ALA A 120 -18.07 -13.52 -13.19
CA ALA A 120 -17.53 -12.15 -13.24
C ALA A 120 -16.73 -11.93 -14.54
N GLN A 121 -17.04 -10.87 -15.27
CA GLN A 121 -16.39 -10.53 -16.55
C GLN A 121 -15.54 -9.28 -16.49
N PHE A 122 -15.77 -8.42 -15.51
CA PHE A 122 -15.06 -7.14 -15.41
C PHE A 122 -14.26 -7.07 -14.10
N PRO A 123 -12.99 -6.66 -14.19
CA PRO A 123 -12.19 -6.34 -13.01
C PRO A 123 -12.80 -5.22 -12.17
N ALA A 124 -12.39 -5.16 -10.91
CA ALA A 124 -12.77 -4.09 -10.02
C ALA A 124 -12.40 -2.71 -10.59
N ALA A 125 -13.31 -1.76 -10.51
CA ALA A 125 -13.10 -0.42 -11.03
C ALA A 125 -13.45 0.65 -9.97
N GLY A 126 -12.51 1.58 -9.75
CA GLY A 126 -12.76 2.81 -9.01
C GLY A 126 -13.40 3.88 -9.88
N LYS A 127 -13.62 5.08 -9.32
CA LYS A 127 -14.30 6.19 -10.02
C LYS A 127 -13.36 7.10 -10.84
N ALA A 128 -12.07 7.16 -10.52
CA ALA A 128 -11.14 8.02 -11.25
C ALA A 128 -10.86 7.45 -12.64
N SER A 129 -10.77 8.32 -13.62
CA SER A 129 -10.49 7.97 -15.02
C SER A 129 -9.13 8.50 -15.50
N ARG A 130 -8.32 9.09 -14.60
CA ARG A 130 -7.01 9.64 -14.95
C ARG A 130 -6.07 9.77 -13.75
N GLY A 131 -4.79 9.56 -14.02
CA GLY A 131 -3.66 9.74 -13.11
C GLY A 131 -3.70 8.78 -11.92
N ASP A 132 -2.69 8.89 -11.06
CA ASP A 132 -2.49 8.05 -9.90
C ASP A 132 -3.26 8.57 -8.70
N VAL A 133 -4.02 7.72 -8.04
CA VAL A 133 -4.77 8.05 -6.82
C VAL A 133 -5.15 6.78 -6.06
N VAL A 134 -5.12 6.80 -4.74
CA VAL A 134 -5.77 5.78 -3.93
C VAL A 134 -7.16 6.31 -3.56
N GLN A 135 -8.19 5.59 -4.00
CA GLN A 135 -9.59 5.93 -3.72
C GLN A 135 -10.12 5.07 -2.58
N VAL A 136 -11.03 5.64 -1.79
CA VAL A 136 -11.75 4.92 -0.73
C VAL A 136 -13.24 5.14 -0.91
N ASP A 137 -13.94 4.07 -1.22
CA ASP A 137 -15.40 4.01 -1.22
C ASP A 137 -15.87 3.67 0.21
N LYS A 138 -16.29 4.68 0.97
CA LYS A 138 -16.79 4.51 2.35
C LYS A 138 -18.03 3.62 2.40
N LYS A 139 -18.91 3.74 1.43
CA LYS A 139 -20.15 2.96 1.41
C LYS A 139 -19.87 1.47 1.19
N LYS A 140 -18.95 1.16 0.29
CA LYS A 140 -18.54 -0.23 0.01
C LYS A 140 -17.45 -0.74 0.95
N GLN A 141 -16.78 0.15 1.70
CA GLN A 141 -15.60 -0.19 2.53
C GLN A 141 -14.51 -0.86 1.69
N LEU A 142 -14.18 -0.23 0.56
CA LEU A 142 -13.15 -0.67 -0.39
C LEU A 142 -12.17 0.46 -0.66
N ALA A 143 -10.89 0.11 -0.82
CA ALA A 143 -9.93 1.00 -1.44
C ALA A 143 -9.56 0.49 -2.83
N PHE A 144 -9.37 1.42 -3.78
CA PHE A 144 -8.92 1.16 -5.14
C PHE A 144 -7.60 1.89 -5.38
N VAL A 145 -6.56 1.15 -5.72
CA VAL A 145 -5.30 1.71 -6.17
C VAL A 145 -5.39 1.97 -7.66
N MET A 146 -5.22 3.22 -8.05
CA MET A 146 -5.32 3.66 -9.45
C MET A 146 -3.94 4.10 -9.95
N ARG A 147 -3.58 3.64 -11.14
CA ARG A 147 -2.44 4.12 -11.92
C ARG A 147 -2.94 4.61 -13.27
N GLU A 148 -2.60 5.82 -13.65
CA GLU A 148 -3.01 6.44 -14.94
C GLU A 148 -4.53 6.37 -15.21
N GLY A 149 -5.34 6.35 -14.15
CA GLY A 149 -6.80 6.22 -14.24
C GLY A 149 -7.31 4.79 -14.38
N ILE A 150 -6.43 3.79 -14.31
CA ILE A 150 -6.78 2.38 -14.34
C ILE A 150 -6.68 1.80 -12.93
N THR A 151 -7.69 1.04 -12.51
CA THR A 151 -7.63 0.31 -11.24
C THR A 151 -6.66 -0.86 -11.38
N VAL A 152 -5.58 -0.83 -10.60
CA VAL A 152 -4.59 -1.92 -10.59
C VAL A 152 -4.89 -2.94 -9.49
N MET A 153 -5.58 -2.51 -8.42
CA MET A 153 -6.06 -3.43 -7.38
C MET A 153 -7.15 -2.81 -6.51
N ALA A 154 -7.94 -3.69 -5.90
CA ALA A 154 -8.94 -3.37 -4.89
C ALA A 154 -8.63 -4.10 -3.58
N LEU A 155 -8.84 -3.41 -2.46
CA LEU A 155 -8.55 -3.89 -1.11
C LEU A 155 -9.79 -3.78 -0.22
N ASN A 156 -9.96 -4.76 0.68
CA ASN A 156 -10.86 -4.61 1.81
C ASN A 156 -10.31 -3.56 2.76
N VAL A 157 -11.15 -2.62 3.19
CA VAL A 157 -10.81 -1.64 4.23
C VAL A 157 -11.90 -1.56 5.29
N SER A 158 -11.55 -0.94 6.43
CA SER A 158 -12.51 -0.55 7.46
C SER A 158 -12.23 0.89 7.87
N THR A 159 -13.19 1.78 7.60
CA THR A 159 -13.13 3.22 7.89
C THR A 159 -13.77 3.56 9.23
N GLY A 160 -13.82 4.83 9.59
CA GLY A 160 -14.61 5.34 10.70
C GLY A 160 -16.10 4.97 10.54
N ASN A 161 -16.78 4.79 11.67
CA ASN A 161 -18.18 4.36 11.73
C ASN A 161 -19.15 5.53 11.87
N ASP A 162 -18.65 6.77 11.77
CA ASP A 162 -19.38 8.05 11.87
C ASP A 162 -20.13 8.26 13.21
N LYS A 163 -19.79 7.49 14.26
CA LYS A 163 -20.40 7.60 15.59
C LYS A 163 -19.52 8.39 16.57
N PRO A 164 -20.11 9.07 17.55
CA PRO A 164 -19.37 9.62 18.68
C PRO A 164 -18.65 8.51 19.43
N TYR A 165 -17.47 8.83 19.98
CA TYR A 165 -16.74 7.97 20.90
C TYR A 165 -16.25 8.76 22.11
N GLU A 166 -16.07 8.03 23.21
CA GLU A 166 -15.39 8.48 24.42
C GLU A 166 -14.61 7.28 24.96
N GLU A 167 -13.30 7.30 24.80
CA GLU A 167 -12.42 6.17 25.13
C GLU A 167 -11.17 6.67 25.84
N PRO A 168 -10.53 5.85 26.71
CA PRO A 168 -9.28 6.19 27.35
C PRO A 168 -8.19 6.48 26.32
N ASP A 169 -7.37 7.51 26.56
CA ASP A 169 -6.13 7.74 25.84
C ASP A 169 -5.14 6.62 26.19
N ALA A 170 -4.69 5.88 25.18
CA ALA A 170 -3.75 4.77 25.36
C ALA A 170 -2.36 5.24 25.82
N ASN A 171 -1.99 6.51 25.54
CA ASN A 171 -0.68 7.09 25.85
C ASN A 171 -0.68 7.93 27.13
N THR A 172 -1.86 8.39 27.58
CA THR A 172 -1.99 9.29 28.75
C THR A 172 -2.97 8.71 29.76
N PRO A 173 -2.49 7.91 30.74
CA PRO A 173 -3.36 7.29 31.75
C PRO A 173 -4.22 8.29 32.48
N GLY A 174 -5.54 8.04 32.51
CA GLY A 174 -6.53 8.89 33.17
C GLY A 174 -7.15 9.97 32.27
N GLU A 175 -6.65 10.18 31.07
CA GLU A 175 -7.28 11.05 30.07
C GLU A 175 -8.27 10.29 29.20
N MET A 176 -9.31 11.02 28.76
CA MET A 176 -10.36 10.51 27.87
C MET A 176 -10.34 11.26 26.55
N LEU A 177 -10.25 10.53 25.46
CA LEU A 177 -10.40 11.07 24.11
C LEU A 177 -11.86 11.04 23.70
N LYS A 178 -12.36 12.17 23.19
CA LYS A 178 -13.74 12.31 22.72
C LYS A 178 -13.76 12.84 21.30
N GLY A 179 -14.63 12.32 20.49
CA GLY A 179 -14.76 12.77 19.10
C GLY A 179 -15.84 12.05 18.34
N VAL A 180 -15.78 12.19 17.02
CA VAL A 180 -16.60 11.42 16.08
C VAL A 180 -15.66 10.57 15.26
N ALA A 181 -15.96 9.29 15.13
CA ALA A 181 -15.17 8.31 14.38
C ALA A 181 -15.32 8.51 12.86
N LEU A 182 -14.91 9.69 12.37
CA LEU A 182 -15.19 10.18 11.03
C LEU A 182 -14.00 10.03 10.09
N THR A 183 -14.16 9.27 9.01
CA THR A 183 -13.32 9.37 7.83
C THR A 183 -13.97 10.39 6.89
N ARG A 184 -13.41 11.61 6.80
CA ARG A 184 -14.01 12.69 5.99
C ARG A 184 -13.94 12.35 4.50
N GLU A 185 -15.00 12.64 3.78
CA GLU A 185 -15.01 12.62 2.32
C GLU A 185 -14.25 13.84 1.77
N GLY A 186 -13.59 13.65 0.65
CA GLY A 186 -12.81 14.72 0.03
C GLY A 186 -11.62 14.20 -0.78
N LYS A 187 -10.86 15.16 -1.31
CA LYS A 187 -9.62 14.93 -2.03
C LYS A 187 -8.47 15.45 -1.17
N PHE A 188 -7.58 14.56 -0.82
CA PHE A 188 -6.46 14.79 0.10
C PHE A 188 -5.14 14.47 -0.57
N ARG A 189 -4.06 14.79 0.15
CA ARG A 189 -2.71 14.38 -0.18
C ARG A 189 -2.01 13.79 1.03
N VAL A 190 -1.12 12.84 0.80
CA VAL A 190 -0.29 12.26 1.87
C VAL A 190 0.60 13.35 2.45
N GLN A 191 0.52 13.54 3.77
CA GLN A 191 1.17 14.61 4.52
C GLN A 191 2.36 14.11 5.35
N ARG A 192 2.27 12.88 5.87
CA ARG A 192 3.25 12.30 6.78
C ARG A 192 3.22 10.78 6.68
N ARG A 193 4.37 10.15 6.85
CA ARG A 193 4.53 8.70 6.77
C ARG A 193 5.44 8.22 7.91
N ARG A 194 5.16 7.02 8.44
CA ARG A 194 6.01 6.33 9.42
C ARG A 194 6.26 4.91 8.98
N SER A 195 7.51 4.58 8.64
CA SER A 195 7.90 3.29 8.09
C SER A 195 8.12 2.19 9.12
N ASP A 196 8.29 2.56 10.39
CA ASP A 196 8.83 1.66 11.42
C ASP A 196 7.72 0.90 12.13
N GLY A 197 7.33 -0.26 11.62
CA GLY A 197 6.51 -1.24 12.32
C GLY A 197 5.25 -0.70 13.04
N TRP A 198 5.01 -1.18 14.24
CA TRP A 198 3.90 -0.77 15.09
C TRP A 198 4.19 0.54 15.84
N TRP A 199 3.19 1.39 15.91
CA TRP A 199 3.18 2.63 16.67
C TRP A 199 2.06 2.60 17.69
N ASP A 200 2.34 3.11 18.89
CA ASP A 200 1.32 3.34 19.91
C ASP A 200 0.61 4.65 19.57
N GLY A 201 -0.53 4.54 18.93
CA GLY A 201 -1.44 5.67 18.69
C GLY A 201 -2.34 5.89 19.91
N ASP A 202 -2.89 7.11 20.05
CA ASP A 202 -3.74 7.49 21.18
C ASP A 202 -4.97 6.58 21.33
N MET A 203 -5.42 5.97 20.22
CA MET A 203 -6.54 5.00 20.14
C MET A 203 -6.07 3.55 19.95
N GLY A 204 -4.85 3.24 20.39
CA GLY A 204 -4.24 1.91 20.29
C GLY A 204 -3.29 1.74 19.11
N PRO A 205 -2.69 0.55 18.96
CA PRO A 205 -1.58 0.32 18.04
C PRO A 205 -2.00 0.42 16.57
N ILE A 206 -1.16 1.08 15.78
CA ILE A 206 -1.29 1.23 14.32
C ILE A 206 0.01 0.82 13.64
N TYR A 207 -0.07 0.11 12.52
CA TYR A 207 1.09 -0.40 11.80
C TYR A 207 1.43 0.45 10.57
N ARG A 208 2.66 0.99 10.52
CA ARG A 208 3.24 1.77 9.41
C ARG A 208 2.30 2.84 8.85
N PRO A 209 1.77 3.77 9.67
CA PRO A 209 0.73 4.70 9.26
C PRO A 209 1.19 5.69 8.19
N ILE A 210 0.29 5.98 7.25
CA ILE A 210 0.44 6.99 6.19
C ILE A 210 -0.72 7.98 6.33
N TYR A 211 -0.42 9.18 6.83
CA TYR A 211 -1.39 10.20 7.16
C TYR A 211 -1.71 11.08 5.94
N PHE A 212 -2.99 11.36 5.73
CA PHE A 212 -3.47 12.18 4.61
C PHE A 212 -4.45 13.29 5.01
N ASP A 213 -5.02 13.22 6.22
CA ASP A 213 -5.99 14.20 6.75
C ASP A 213 -5.75 14.41 8.26
N GLY A 214 -4.79 15.29 8.61
CA GLY A 214 -4.42 15.53 10.00
C GLY A 214 -3.98 14.25 10.72
N GLY A 215 -4.79 13.76 11.67
CA GLY A 215 -4.57 12.51 12.41
C GLY A 215 -5.06 11.25 11.69
N ILE A 216 -5.77 11.38 10.57
CA ILE A 216 -6.34 10.25 9.83
C ILE A 216 -5.31 9.66 8.87
N ALA A 217 -5.15 8.34 8.92
CA ALA A 217 -4.14 7.60 8.17
C ALA A 217 -4.69 6.31 7.54
N PHE A 218 -4.05 5.84 6.49
CA PHE A 218 -4.01 4.41 6.19
C PHE A 218 -3.04 3.74 7.15
N HIS A 219 -3.43 2.62 7.74
CA HIS A 219 -2.51 1.83 8.57
C HIS A 219 -2.87 0.34 8.55
N GLY A 220 -1.87 -0.49 8.78
CA GLY A 220 -2.10 -1.91 9.01
C GLY A 220 -2.76 -2.14 10.36
N SER A 221 -3.65 -3.12 10.40
CA SER A 221 -4.36 -3.55 11.60
C SER A 221 -4.45 -5.06 11.66
N ALA A 222 -4.38 -5.62 12.87
CA ALA A 222 -4.59 -7.05 13.09
C ALA A 222 -6.04 -7.47 12.75
N VAL A 223 -7.00 -6.52 12.85
CA VAL A 223 -8.42 -6.77 12.59
C VAL A 223 -8.96 -5.76 11.58
N VAL A 224 -9.38 -6.26 10.42
CA VAL A 224 -10.04 -5.47 9.37
C VAL A 224 -11.37 -6.12 9.01
N PRO A 225 -12.46 -5.72 9.69
CA PRO A 225 -13.78 -6.29 9.44
C PRO A 225 -14.37 -5.83 8.10
N ALA A 226 -15.53 -6.41 7.75
CA ALA A 226 -16.25 -6.04 6.53
C ALA A 226 -17.00 -4.71 6.62
N TYR A 227 -17.07 -4.12 7.80
CA TYR A 227 -17.87 -2.93 8.13
C TYR A 227 -16.97 -1.82 8.72
N PRO A 228 -17.45 -0.55 8.76
CA PRO A 228 -16.72 0.54 9.39
C PRO A 228 -16.59 0.29 10.91
N ALA A 229 -15.34 0.32 11.42
CA ALA A 229 -15.04 0.01 12.82
C ALA A 229 -13.84 0.79 13.38
N SER A 230 -13.28 1.74 12.63
CA SER A 230 -12.19 2.58 13.13
C SER A 230 -12.70 3.88 13.74
N HIS A 231 -11.82 4.63 14.39
CA HIS A 231 -12.09 5.98 14.88
C HIS A 231 -11.88 7.08 13.82
N GLY A 232 -11.72 6.69 12.55
CA GLY A 232 -11.54 7.62 11.44
C GLY A 232 -10.44 7.17 10.46
N CYS A 233 -9.40 6.48 10.93
CA CYS A 233 -8.37 5.91 10.09
C CYS A 233 -8.92 4.84 9.13
N ILE A 234 -8.18 4.56 8.08
CA ILE A 234 -8.50 3.51 7.10
C ILE A 234 -7.65 2.30 7.42
N ARG A 235 -8.26 1.28 8.01
CA ARG A 235 -7.61 0.02 8.34
C ARG A 235 -7.48 -0.85 7.09
N VAL A 236 -6.28 -1.39 6.86
CA VAL A 236 -5.98 -2.48 5.92
C VAL A 236 -5.29 -3.61 6.69
N SER A 237 -5.22 -4.81 6.14
CA SER A 237 -4.41 -5.87 6.77
C SER A 237 -2.92 -5.50 6.77
N VAL A 238 -2.15 -6.02 7.74
CA VAL A 238 -0.71 -5.78 7.83
C VAL A 238 0.00 -6.10 6.52
N PRO A 239 -0.21 -7.28 5.88
CA PRO A 239 0.42 -7.56 4.59
C PRO A 239 0.00 -6.59 3.47
N ALA A 240 -1.27 -6.12 3.47
CA ALA A 240 -1.69 -5.11 2.50
C ALA A 240 -1.02 -3.76 2.74
N MET A 241 -0.75 -3.39 4.00
CA MET A 241 -0.02 -2.17 4.31
C MET A 241 1.44 -2.25 3.86
N ASP A 242 2.11 -3.40 4.06
CA ASP A 242 3.46 -3.63 3.57
C ASP A 242 3.52 -3.52 2.04
N MET A 243 2.59 -4.14 1.34
CA MET A 243 2.47 -4.02 -0.11
C MET A 243 2.26 -2.57 -0.56
N LEU A 244 1.37 -1.79 0.09
CA LEU A 244 1.16 -0.37 -0.26
C LEU A 244 2.43 0.47 -0.08
N TRP A 245 3.25 0.16 0.91
CA TRP A 245 4.57 0.77 1.10
C TRP A 245 5.54 0.36 -0.01
N GLU A 246 5.60 -0.92 -0.34
CA GLU A 246 6.51 -1.48 -1.35
C GLU A 246 6.26 -0.90 -2.74
N ILE A 247 5.00 -0.85 -3.18
CA ILE A 247 4.65 -0.32 -4.51
C ILE A 247 4.63 1.21 -4.58
N GLY A 248 4.81 1.90 -3.45
CA GLY A 248 4.97 3.36 -3.40
C GLY A 248 3.78 4.18 -3.88
N VAL A 249 2.54 3.69 -3.71
CA VAL A 249 1.33 4.41 -4.19
C VAL A 249 0.86 5.50 -3.24
N LEU A 250 1.34 5.49 -2.00
CA LEU A 250 1.04 6.48 -0.96
C LEU A 250 2.32 7.21 -0.50
N GLU A 251 3.17 7.60 -1.46
CA GLU A 251 4.32 8.46 -1.19
C GLU A 251 3.88 9.86 -0.73
N PHE A 252 4.80 10.64 -0.20
CA PHE A 252 4.53 12.04 0.18
C PHE A 252 3.89 12.77 -1.02
N ASP A 253 2.84 13.56 -0.76
CA ASP A 253 2.03 14.29 -1.75
C ASP A 253 1.19 13.39 -2.70
N ALA A 254 1.20 12.06 -2.53
CA ALA A 254 0.31 11.18 -3.30
C ALA A 254 -1.16 11.51 -3.04
N ARG A 255 -2.00 11.37 -4.08
CA ARG A 255 -3.42 11.71 -4.00
C ARG A 255 -4.23 10.62 -3.32
N VAL A 256 -5.11 11.04 -2.42
CA VAL A 256 -6.13 10.21 -1.77
C VAL A 256 -7.50 10.84 -2.05
N TRP A 257 -8.47 10.03 -2.45
CA TRP A 257 -9.85 10.49 -2.67
C TRP A 257 -10.83 9.59 -1.91
N VAL A 258 -11.48 10.14 -0.89
CA VAL A 258 -12.50 9.48 -0.07
C VAL A 258 -13.89 9.94 -0.51
N TYR A 259 -14.83 9.01 -0.73
CA TYR A 259 -16.21 9.29 -1.12
C TYR A 259 -17.20 8.24 -0.60
#